data_01f71bd3ef461ff47ac541f33dfc3d47
#
_entry.id   01f71bd3ef461ff47ac541f33dfc3d47
#
_cell.length_a   1.000
_cell.length_b   1.000
_cell.length_c   1.000
_cell.angle_alpha   90.00
_cell.angle_beta   90.00
_cell.angle_gamma   90.00
#
_symmetry.space_group_name_H-M   'P 1'
#
loop_
_entity.id
_entity.type
_entity.pdbx_description
1 polymer ?
#
loop_
_entity_poly.entity_id
_entity_poly.type
_entity_poly.pdbx_seq_one_letter_code
_entity_poly.pdbx_strand_id
1 'polypeptide(L)'
;MEYKLAHKFLYDKAVDKGYIQLANHIKKVGPLKIKVSKMDFVSHLSKIIIGQQLSVQSAAAIWKRTDKILKENKYKKENIKLNQKFKDAGLSRQKIEYLNGIIFNKDLINISKKELKRMSAAEYFDFLIQIKGIG
;
A
#
# COMPACT_ATOMS: atom_id res chain seq x y z
N MET A 1 8.65 -7.89 -19.69
CA MET A 1 9.88 -7.46 -20.39
C MET A 1 10.70 -6.48 -19.55
N GLU A 2 10.09 -5.46 -19.02
CA GLU A 2 10.76 -4.44 -18.18
C GLU A 2 11.51 -5.02 -16.97
N TYR A 3 10.92 -5.98 -16.26
CA TYR A 3 11.57 -6.58 -15.09
C TYR A 3 12.85 -7.35 -15.39
N LYS A 4 12.92 -7.97 -16.58
CA LYS A 4 14.15 -8.68 -17.03
C LYS A 4 15.26 -7.68 -17.39
N LEU A 5 14.92 -6.57 -18.02
CA LEU A 5 15.85 -5.50 -18.35
C LEU A 5 16.38 -4.82 -17.08
N ALA A 6 15.50 -4.47 -16.15
CA ALA A 6 15.89 -3.90 -14.88
C ALA A 6 16.80 -4.85 -14.08
N HIS A 7 16.47 -6.13 -14.02
CA HIS A 7 17.29 -7.14 -13.36
C HIS A 7 18.69 -7.24 -14.00
N LYS A 8 18.77 -7.32 -15.33
CA LYS A 8 20.05 -7.34 -16.05
C LYS A 8 20.87 -6.08 -15.75
N PHE A 9 20.25 -4.91 -15.84
CA PHE A 9 20.91 -3.64 -15.56
C PHE A 9 21.49 -3.60 -14.12
N LEU A 10 20.72 -4.01 -13.12
CA LEU A 10 21.18 -4.06 -11.74
C LEU A 10 22.34 -5.04 -11.55
N TYR A 11 22.25 -6.20 -12.17
CA TYR A 11 23.33 -7.20 -12.13
C TYR A 11 24.61 -6.67 -12.74
N ASP A 12 24.54 -6.13 -13.96
CA ASP A 12 25.70 -5.59 -14.68
C ASP A 12 26.35 -4.44 -13.88
N LYS A 13 25.54 -3.56 -13.32
CA LYS A 13 26.05 -2.47 -12.47
C LYS A 13 26.71 -2.94 -11.17
N ALA A 14 26.20 -3.99 -10.57
CA ALA A 14 26.82 -4.58 -9.38
C ALA A 14 28.18 -5.20 -9.71
N VAL A 15 28.28 -5.88 -10.86
CA VAL A 15 29.54 -6.46 -11.35
C VAL A 15 30.55 -5.35 -11.68
N ASP A 16 30.15 -4.34 -12.46
CA ASP A 16 31.02 -3.23 -12.88
C ASP A 16 31.60 -2.46 -11.71
N LYS A 17 30.84 -2.35 -10.60
CA LYS A 17 31.29 -1.70 -9.38
C LYS A 17 32.00 -2.62 -8.38
N GLY A 18 32.22 -3.86 -8.73
CA GLY A 18 32.90 -4.85 -7.88
C GLY A 18 32.08 -5.35 -6.70
N TYR A 19 30.76 -5.13 -6.67
CA TYR A 19 29.88 -5.61 -5.60
C TYR A 19 29.49 -7.09 -5.83
N ILE A 20 30.47 -7.98 -5.75
CA ILE A 20 30.32 -9.40 -6.13
C ILE A 20 29.24 -10.11 -5.32
N GLN A 21 29.16 -9.87 -3.99
CA GLN A 21 28.13 -10.48 -3.15
C GLN A 21 26.72 -10.04 -3.55
N LEU A 22 26.54 -8.75 -3.89
CA LEU A 22 25.30 -8.19 -4.37
C LEU A 22 24.94 -8.79 -5.76
N ALA A 23 25.89 -8.88 -6.67
CA ALA A 23 25.69 -9.48 -7.98
C ALA A 23 25.23 -10.94 -7.84
N ASN A 24 25.87 -11.73 -7.00
CA ASN A 24 25.48 -13.11 -6.72
C ASN A 24 24.07 -13.19 -6.14
N HIS A 25 23.71 -12.29 -5.23
CA HIS A 25 22.37 -12.24 -4.67
C HIS A 25 21.32 -11.88 -5.73
N ILE A 26 21.57 -10.86 -6.57
CA ILE A 26 20.69 -10.47 -7.69
C ILE A 26 20.47 -11.67 -8.63
N LYS A 27 21.54 -12.37 -8.99
CA LYS A 27 21.46 -13.56 -9.83
C LYS A 27 20.62 -14.67 -9.21
N LYS A 28 20.81 -14.93 -7.92
CA LYS A 28 20.08 -15.97 -7.17
C LYS A 28 18.58 -15.67 -7.06
N VAL A 29 18.21 -14.43 -6.79
CA VAL A 29 16.80 -13.98 -6.63
C VAL A 29 16.08 -13.96 -7.98
N GLY A 30 16.80 -13.60 -9.06
CA GLY A 30 16.21 -13.45 -10.40
C GLY A 30 15.34 -12.19 -10.55
N PRO A 31 14.67 -12.01 -11.68
CA PRO A 31 13.85 -10.85 -11.96
C PRO A 31 12.64 -10.78 -10.99
N LEU A 32 12.54 -9.69 -10.22
CA LEU A 32 11.40 -9.45 -9.36
C LEU A 32 10.20 -8.97 -10.17
N LYS A 33 9.06 -9.64 -10.01
CA LYS A 33 7.80 -9.23 -10.62
C LYS A 33 6.92 -8.53 -9.59
N ILE A 34 6.57 -7.29 -9.84
CA ILE A 34 5.59 -6.57 -9.04
C ILE A 34 4.20 -7.02 -9.48
N LYS A 35 3.46 -7.65 -8.57
CA LYS A 35 2.07 -8.02 -8.82
C LYS A 35 1.17 -6.82 -8.60
N VAL A 36 0.38 -6.48 -9.62
CA VAL A 36 -0.65 -5.44 -9.49
C VAL A 36 -1.75 -5.96 -8.58
N SER A 37 -2.10 -5.17 -7.56
CA SER A 37 -3.20 -5.50 -6.67
C SER A 37 -4.55 -5.49 -7.42
N LYS A 38 -5.40 -6.47 -7.12
CA LYS A 38 -6.79 -6.50 -7.61
C LYS A 38 -7.76 -5.71 -6.71
N MET A 39 -7.28 -5.26 -5.56
CA MET A 39 -8.08 -4.48 -4.60
C MET A 39 -8.49 -3.15 -5.22
N ASP A 40 -9.62 -2.61 -4.77
CA ASP A 40 -9.97 -1.21 -5.04
C ASP A 40 -8.97 -0.27 -4.35
N PHE A 41 -8.95 0.99 -4.80
CA PHE A 41 -7.93 1.94 -4.39
C PHE A 41 -7.98 2.25 -2.88
N VAL A 42 -9.19 2.45 -2.34
CA VAL A 42 -9.40 2.75 -0.91
C VAL A 42 -8.96 1.58 -0.04
N SER A 43 -9.34 0.36 -0.38
CA SER A 43 -8.91 -0.85 0.35
C SER A 43 -7.41 -1.04 0.27
N HIS A 44 -6.79 -0.76 -0.88
CA HIS A 44 -5.35 -0.88 -1.04
C HIS A 44 -4.58 0.12 -0.17
N LEU A 45 -4.98 1.40 -0.19
CA LEU A 45 -4.41 2.43 0.67
C LEU A 45 -4.60 2.11 2.16
N SER A 46 -5.79 1.67 2.53
CA SER A 46 -6.10 1.26 3.91
C SER A 46 -5.18 0.15 4.40
N LYS A 47 -4.93 -0.86 3.56
CA LYS A 47 -4.01 -1.95 3.86
C LYS A 47 -2.57 -1.46 4.04
N ILE A 48 -2.11 -0.54 3.21
CA ILE A 48 -0.77 0.06 3.31
C ILE A 48 -0.62 0.80 4.64
N ILE A 49 -1.55 1.68 4.98
CA ILE A 49 -1.53 2.47 6.23
C ILE A 49 -1.54 1.55 7.46
N ILE A 50 -2.39 0.53 7.46
CA ILE A 50 -2.46 -0.44 8.56
C ILE A 50 -1.13 -1.16 8.74
N GLY A 51 -0.46 -1.50 7.64
CA GLY A 51 0.81 -2.24 7.65
C GLY A 51 2.04 -1.42 8.05
N GLN A 52 1.97 -0.08 8.04
CA GLN A 52 3.12 0.76 8.40
C GLN A 52 3.63 0.45 9.81
N GLN A 53 4.98 0.34 9.95
CA GLN A 53 5.67 0.10 11.22
C GLN A 53 5.25 -1.19 11.95
N LEU A 54 4.74 -2.17 11.22
CA LEU A 54 4.37 -3.49 11.73
C LEU A 54 5.16 -4.61 11.04
N SER A 55 5.31 -5.73 11.73
CA SER A 55 5.76 -6.97 11.07
C SER A 55 4.72 -7.43 10.04
N VAL A 56 5.17 -8.18 9.04
CA VAL A 56 4.28 -8.75 8.01
C VAL A 56 3.14 -9.55 8.63
N GLN A 57 3.43 -10.34 9.67
CA GLN A 57 2.43 -11.16 10.35
C GLN A 57 1.40 -10.32 11.10
N SER A 58 1.85 -9.31 11.86
CA SER A 58 0.96 -8.40 12.59
C SER A 58 0.08 -7.59 11.63
N ALA A 59 0.68 -7.06 10.56
CA ALA A 59 -0.04 -6.33 9.53
C ALA A 59 -1.13 -7.19 8.88
N ALA A 60 -0.82 -8.44 8.53
CA ALA A 60 -1.78 -9.36 7.92
C ALA A 60 -2.94 -9.70 8.88
N ALA A 61 -2.64 -9.92 10.17
CA ALA A 61 -3.67 -10.24 11.17
C ALA A 61 -4.61 -9.06 11.41
N ILE A 62 -4.09 -7.84 11.54
CA ILE A 62 -4.89 -6.63 11.73
C ILE A 62 -5.68 -6.33 10.46
N TRP A 63 -5.07 -6.43 9.29
CA TRP A 63 -5.76 -6.24 8.01
C TRP A 63 -6.96 -7.18 7.87
N LYS A 64 -6.80 -8.47 8.14
CA LYS A 64 -7.88 -9.46 8.05
C LYS A 64 -9.11 -9.05 8.88
N ARG A 65 -8.90 -8.57 10.11
CA ARG A 65 -9.97 -8.09 10.98
C ARG A 65 -10.59 -6.80 10.47
N THR A 66 -9.77 -5.85 10.02
CA THR A 66 -10.22 -4.56 9.51
C THR A 66 -11.00 -4.70 8.21
N ASP A 67 -10.51 -5.51 7.27
CA ASP A 67 -11.19 -5.78 5.99
C ASP A 67 -12.60 -6.37 6.21
N LYS A 68 -12.76 -7.25 7.20
CA LYS A 68 -14.07 -7.75 7.60
C LYS A 68 -14.99 -6.62 8.09
N ILE A 69 -14.51 -5.74 8.94
CA ILE A 69 -15.28 -4.58 9.42
C ILE A 69 -15.67 -3.68 8.25
N LEU A 70 -14.75 -3.39 7.33
CA LEU A 70 -15.02 -2.55 6.15
C LEU A 70 -16.09 -3.16 5.24
N LYS A 71 -16.07 -4.48 5.02
CA LYS A 71 -17.05 -5.18 4.18
C LYS A 71 -18.44 -5.28 4.83
N GLU A 72 -18.50 -5.44 6.14
CA GLU A 72 -19.76 -5.52 6.89
C GLU A 72 -20.33 -4.13 7.22
N ASN A 73 -19.50 -3.09 7.10
CA ASN A 73 -19.85 -1.77 7.56
C ASN A 73 -20.64 -0.98 6.53
N LYS A 74 -21.78 -0.46 6.97
CA LYS A 74 -22.65 0.43 6.18
C LYS A 74 -22.63 1.88 6.66
N TYR A 75 -21.64 2.27 7.46
CA TYR A 75 -21.54 3.63 7.95
C TYR A 75 -21.18 4.60 6.82
N LYS A 76 -21.87 5.72 6.77
CA LYS A 76 -21.65 6.77 5.75
C LYS A 76 -20.62 7.82 6.21
N LYS A 77 -20.27 7.81 7.49
CA LYS A 77 -19.33 8.73 8.12
C LYS A 77 -18.70 8.11 9.35
N GLU A 78 -17.59 8.70 9.78
CA GLU A 78 -16.94 8.37 11.04
C GLU A 78 -17.93 8.39 12.22
N ASN A 79 -17.80 7.43 13.12
CA ASN A 79 -18.57 7.39 14.36
C ASN A 79 -17.86 6.55 15.44
N ILE A 80 -18.28 6.73 16.69
CA ILE A 80 -17.67 6.10 17.86
C ILE A 80 -17.71 4.56 17.78
N LYS A 81 -18.81 3.98 17.31
CA LYS A 81 -18.96 2.51 17.22
C LYS A 81 -17.98 1.91 16.21
N LEU A 82 -17.80 2.56 15.06
CA LEU A 82 -16.85 2.14 14.05
C LEU A 82 -15.41 2.26 14.57
N ASN A 83 -15.08 3.37 15.19
CA ASN A 83 -13.75 3.60 15.76
C ASN A 83 -13.43 2.57 16.86
N GLN A 84 -14.40 2.18 17.67
CA GLN A 84 -14.21 1.11 18.65
C GLN A 84 -13.95 -0.24 17.99
N LYS A 85 -14.66 -0.59 16.91
CA LYS A 85 -14.39 -1.81 16.14
C LYS A 85 -12.97 -1.82 15.57
N PHE A 86 -12.49 -0.69 15.06
CA PHE A 86 -11.13 -0.58 14.56
C PHE A 86 -10.09 -0.72 15.68
N LYS A 87 -10.35 -0.14 16.85
CA LYS A 87 -9.51 -0.29 18.03
C LYS A 87 -9.44 -1.77 18.47
N ASP A 88 -10.56 -2.45 18.50
CA ASP A 88 -10.65 -3.87 18.86
C ASP A 88 -9.95 -4.77 17.81
N ALA A 89 -9.92 -4.33 16.56
CA ALA A 89 -9.14 -4.99 15.50
C ALA A 89 -7.62 -4.83 15.66
N GLY A 90 -7.16 -3.91 16.54
CA GLY A 90 -5.76 -3.68 16.83
C GLY A 90 -5.16 -2.43 16.19
N LEU A 91 -5.98 -1.50 15.69
CA LEU A 91 -5.48 -0.23 15.15
C LEU A 91 -5.17 0.77 16.27
N SER A 92 -4.06 1.49 16.13
CA SER A 92 -3.75 2.65 16.97
C SER A 92 -4.72 3.81 16.67
N ARG A 93 -4.84 4.75 17.61
CA ARG A 93 -5.65 5.96 17.43
C ARG A 93 -5.29 6.71 16.14
N GLN A 94 -3.99 6.87 15.87
CA GLN A 94 -3.51 7.56 14.69
C GLN A 94 -3.90 6.83 13.40
N LYS A 95 -3.78 5.49 13.35
CA LYS A 95 -4.19 4.69 12.20
C LYS A 95 -5.70 4.72 11.97
N ILE A 96 -6.50 4.79 13.03
CA ILE A 96 -7.96 4.96 12.93
C ILE A 96 -8.28 6.32 12.28
N GLU A 97 -7.60 7.39 12.69
CA GLU A 97 -7.78 8.71 12.09
C GLU A 97 -7.43 8.72 10.60
N TYR A 98 -6.29 8.13 10.23
CA TYR A 98 -5.89 8.03 8.82
C TYR A 98 -6.86 7.17 8.00
N LEU A 99 -7.29 6.04 8.57
CA LEU A 99 -8.22 5.14 7.91
C LEU A 99 -9.58 5.84 7.66
N ASN A 100 -10.11 6.56 8.64
CA ASN A 100 -11.33 7.33 8.46
C ASN A 100 -11.19 8.41 7.37
N GLY A 101 -10.04 9.07 7.31
CA GLY A 101 -9.73 10.04 6.26
C GLY A 101 -9.70 9.44 4.84
N ILE A 102 -9.44 8.15 4.71
CA ILE A 102 -9.43 7.44 3.44
C ILE A 102 -10.82 6.89 3.09
N ILE A 103 -11.43 6.14 3.99
CA ILE A 103 -12.68 5.40 3.70
C ILE A 103 -13.90 6.29 3.54
N PHE A 104 -13.86 7.53 4.05
CA PHE A 104 -14.94 8.52 3.90
C PHE A 104 -14.60 9.64 2.92
N ASN A 105 -13.43 9.59 2.26
CA ASN A 105 -13.04 10.55 1.26
C ASN A 105 -13.71 10.21 -0.09
N LYS A 106 -14.64 11.07 -0.52
CA LYS A 106 -15.40 10.86 -1.77
C LYS A 106 -14.51 10.85 -3.01
N ASP A 107 -13.46 11.66 -3.04
CA ASP A 107 -12.56 11.73 -4.18
C ASP A 107 -11.76 10.42 -4.33
N LEU A 108 -11.29 9.86 -3.20
CA LEU A 108 -10.60 8.57 -3.21
C LEU A 108 -11.52 7.39 -3.53
N ILE A 109 -12.78 7.44 -3.08
CA ILE A 109 -13.78 6.39 -3.35
C ILE A 109 -14.15 6.37 -4.84
N ASN A 110 -14.26 7.55 -5.46
CA ASN A 110 -14.79 7.71 -6.82
C ASN A 110 -13.68 7.66 -7.89
N ILE A 111 -12.41 7.77 -7.53
CA ILE A 111 -11.32 7.75 -8.51
C ILE A 111 -11.26 6.41 -9.24
N SER A 112 -11.29 6.47 -10.56
CA SER A 112 -11.22 5.27 -11.39
C SER A 112 -9.77 4.83 -11.62
N LYS A 113 -9.59 3.52 -11.86
CA LYS A 113 -8.28 2.98 -12.27
C LYS A 113 -7.75 3.63 -13.56
N LYS A 114 -8.65 4.09 -14.43
CA LYS A 114 -8.31 4.77 -15.68
C LYS A 114 -7.70 6.14 -15.41
N GLU A 115 -8.27 6.90 -14.46
CA GLU A 115 -7.73 8.20 -14.03
C GLU A 115 -6.35 8.03 -13.40
N LEU A 116 -6.20 7.09 -12.46
CA LEU A 116 -4.90 6.79 -11.84
C LEU A 116 -3.83 6.41 -12.87
N LYS A 117 -4.17 5.64 -13.91
CA LYS A 117 -3.24 5.24 -14.96
C LYS A 117 -2.84 6.39 -15.91
N ARG A 118 -3.62 7.46 -15.98
CA ARG A 118 -3.31 8.64 -16.81
C ARG A 118 -2.36 9.61 -16.14
N MET A 119 -2.24 9.53 -14.81
CA MET A 119 -1.31 10.37 -14.07
C MET A 119 0.13 10.02 -14.42
N SER A 120 0.95 11.04 -14.61
CA SER A 120 2.40 10.89 -14.60
C SER A 120 2.88 10.46 -13.21
N ALA A 121 4.11 10.00 -13.10
CA ALA A 121 4.70 9.63 -11.81
C ALA A 121 4.71 10.81 -10.82
N ALA A 122 4.98 12.03 -11.29
CA ALA A 122 4.97 13.23 -10.47
C ALA A 122 3.55 13.58 -9.97
N GLU A 123 2.56 13.60 -10.86
CA GLU A 123 1.15 13.84 -10.48
C GLU A 123 0.63 12.80 -9.50
N TYR A 124 0.99 11.53 -9.71
CA TYR A 124 0.59 10.44 -8.80
C TYR A 124 1.25 10.58 -7.43
N PHE A 125 2.53 10.97 -7.39
CA PHE A 125 3.24 11.26 -6.15
C PHE A 125 2.58 12.42 -5.39
N ASP A 126 2.34 13.56 -6.07
CA ASP A 126 1.70 14.73 -5.47
C ASP A 126 0.29 14.42 -4.97
N PHE A 127 -0.45 13.60 -5.70
CA PHE A 127 -1.77 13.11 -5.27
C PHE A 127 -1.68 12.27 -3.99
N LEU A 128 -0.73 11.34 -3.91
CA LEU A 128 -0.59 10.46 -2.76
C LEU A 128 -0.15 11.18 -1.48
N ILE A 129 0.80 12.12 -1.56
CA ILE A 129 1.31 12.83 -0.37
C ILE A 129 0.28 13.75 0.29
N GLN A 130 -0.80 14.10 -0.39
CA GLN A 130 -1.92 14.85 0.19
C GLN A 130 -2.78 13.99 1.12
N ILE A 131 -2.67 12.67 1.02
CA ILE A 131 -3.43 11.75 1.86
C ILE A 131 -2.72 11.65 3.21
N LYS A 132 -3.39 12.06 4.28
CA LYS A 132 -2.84 12.02 5.64
C LYS A 132 -2.43 10.59 6.02
N GLY A 133 -1.18 10.42 6.41
CA GLY A 133 -0.57 9.11 6.70
C GLY A 133 0.22 8.49 5.55
N ILE A 134 0.26 9.14 4.38
CA ILE A 134 1.11 8.77 3.25
C ILE A 134 2.09 9.93 3.01
N GLY A 135 3.28 9.87 3.54
CA GLY A 135 4.29 10.90 3.38
C GLY A 135 4.91 11.32 4.66
#